data_d0a73ac7842977a821325206593b6a33
#
_entry.id   d0a73ac7842977a821325206593b6a33
#
_cell.length_a   1.000
_cell.length_b   1.000
_cell.length_c   1.000
_cell.angle_alpha   90.00
_cell.angle_beta   90.00
_cell.angle_gamma   90.00
#
_symmetry.space_group_name_H-M   'P 1'
#
loop_
_entity.id
_entity.type
_entity.pdbx_description
1 polymer ?
#
loop_
_entity_poly.entity_id
_entity_poly.type
_entity_poly.pdbx_seq_one_letter_code
_entity_poly.pdbx_strand_id
1 'polypeptide(L)'
;MEQLIFLLANFGFAIYFLLLGGTAMLLYMPKHKMLKNYRVSRYIMGINYLLMTVYCIVRMFFHETVTVYEGLWIITVFCMAFSWMNYTSFLFAVSSSKKITKSMVADGAFPLAIMICLGYIGYLAEENKGIVAFLLILIYLVKNVWMFILCLREWNQCNKEVNDPHTTVVDIRWMRKILWGLFIISILSIICYYMEIINLIYIPLLLFIFTYLTFKLINFMPKRIEEIRNREKAEEEKIKEEEKPSDLAEILEPKIEFWIAEKKFCRPELTIKIVAKEIGTNYNYLSAHLNKNLGINFQAWLNTLRVEEGKALLLSEPHLSIEEIATMVGFTQNYNFSKWFKIVIGTTPFQYRKQNLVRR
;
A
#
# COMPACT_ATOMS: atom_id res chain seq x y z
N MET A 1 -16.04 -46.82 10.03
CA MET A 1 -14.74 -46.15 10.26
C MET A 1 -14.65 -44.82 9.54
N GLU A 2 -15.00 -44.73 8.26
CA GLU A 2 -14.99 -43.48 7.45
C GLU A 2 -15.85 -42.38 8.02
N GLN A 3 -17.09 -42.64 8.46
CA GLN A 3 -17.96 -41.67 9.13
C GLN A 3 -17.32 -41.07 10.38
N LEU A 4 -16.67 -41.92 11.21
CA LEU A 4 -16.02 -41.44 12.43
C LEU A 4 -14.84 -40.51 12.11
N ILE A 5 -14.04 -40.86 11.10
CA ILE A 5 -12.93 -40.03 10.62
C ILE A 5 -13.46 -38.70 10.09
N PHE A 6 -14.54 -38.72 9.30
CA PHE A 6 -15.20 -37.52 8.78
C PHE A 6 -15.70 -36.61 9.89
N LEU A 7 -16.39 -37.14 10.91
CA LEU A 7 -16.89 -36.39 12.05
C LEU A 7 -15.74 -35.76 12.86
N LEU A 8 -14.72 -36.56 13.18
CA LEU A 8 -13.53 -36.07 13.92
C LEU A 8 -12.78 -34.97 13.17
N ALA A 9 -12.63 -35.11 11.84
CA ALA A 9 -11.98 -34.12 11.01
C ALA A 9 -12.74 -32.80 10.99
N ASN A 10 -14.06 -32.82 10.76
CA ASN A 10 -14.89 -31.61 10.76
C ASN A 10 -14.96 -30.97 12.15
N PHE A 11 -14.99 -31.74 13.22
CA PHE A 11 -14.92 -31.25 14.59
C PHE A 11 -13.59 -30.54 14.86
N GLY A 12 -12.45 -31.15 14.44
CA GLY A 12 -11.13 -30.54 14.54
C GLY A 12 -11.04 -29.21 13.76
N PHE A 13 -11.59 -29.16 12.53
CA PHE A 13 -11.65 -27.93 11.75
C PHE A 13 -12.55 -26.87 12.39
N ALA A 14 -13.68 -27.25 12.96
CA ALA A 14 -14.56 -26.32 13.66
C ALA A 14 -13.82 -25.65 14.84
N ILE A 15 -13.13 -26.44 15.67
CA ILE A 15 -12.31 -25.89 16.77
C ILE A 15 -11.19 -25.00 16.23
N TYR A 16 -10.49 -25.42 15.19
CA TYR A 16 -9.39 -24.64 14.60
C TYR A 16 -9.87 -23.28 14.13
N PHE A 17 -10.95 -23.20 13.35
CA PHE A 17 -11.48 -21.92 12.86
C PHE A 17 -12.11 -21.07 13.97
N LEU A 18 -12.69 -21.70 14.99
CA LEU A 18 -13.17 -20.99 16.18
C LEU A 18 -12.02 -20.28 16.91
N LEU A 19 -10.90 -20.97 17.09
CA LEU A 19 -9.70 -20.40 17.73
C LEU A 19 -9.11 -19.27 16.87
N LEU A 20 -8.99 -19.46 15.55
CA LEU A 20 -8.49 -18.40 14.66
C LEU A 20 -9.42 -17.18 14.65
N GLY A 21 -10.75 -17.40 14.59
CA GLY A 21 -11.72 -16.32 14.65
C GLY A 21 -11.67 -15.56 15.97
N GLY A 22 -11.60 -16.30 17.09
CA GLY A 22 -11.42 -15.73 18.43
C GLY A 22 -10.13 -14.92 18.55
N THR A 23 -8.99 -15.45 18.09
CA THR A 23 -7.71 -14.71 18.13
C THR A 23 -7.75 -13.45 17.26
N ALA A 24 -8.37 -13.51 16.07
CA ALA A 24 -8.51 -12.35 15.21
C ALA A 24 -9.35 -11.23 15.83
N MET A 25 -10.38 -11.57 16.61
CA MET A 25 -11.33 -10.60 17.18
C MET A 25 -10.96 -10.14 18.58
N LEU A 26 -10.48 -11.05 19.45
CA LEU A 26 -10.31 -10.81 20.89
C LEU A 26 -8.94 -10.23 21.26
N LEU A 27 -7.90 -10.48 20.46
CA LEU A 27 -6.59 -9.87 20.73
C LEU A 27 -6.69 -8.35 20.70
N TYR A 28 -6.03 -7.72 21.68
CA TYR A 28 -6.07 -6.27 21.87
C TYR A 28 -5.83 -5.47 20.59
N MET A 29 -6.67 -4.48 20.36
CA MET A 29 -6.58 -3.53 19.24
C MET A 29 -6.75 -2.10 19.76
N PRO A 30 -5.74 -1.23 19.63
CA PRO A 30 -5.85 0.17 20.03
C PRO A 30 -6.99 0.90 19.31
N LYS A 31 -7.71 1.75 20.05
CA LYS A 31 -8.81 2.56 19.50
C LYS A 31 -8.29 3.86 18.83
N HIS A 32 -7.28 3.73 17.96
CA HIS A 32 -6.78 4.89 17.22
C HIS A 32 -7.57 5.13 15.92
N LYS A 33 -7.80 6.40 15.54
CA LYS A 33 -8.60 6.76 14.34
C LYS A 33 -8.00 6.18 13.06
N MET A 34 -6.69 6.27 12.89
CA MET A 34 -5.97 5.77 11.70
C MET A 34 -5.97 4.23 11.59
N LEU A 35 -6.21 3.51 12.69
CA LEU A 35 -6.32 2.05 12.69
C LEU A 35 -7.76 1.56 12.43
N LYS A 36 -8.70 2.44 12.09
CA LYS A 36 -10.10 2.06 11.88
C LYS A 36 -10.24 0.96 10.82
N ASN A 37 -9.64 1.13 9.66
CA ASN A 37 -9.72 0.16 8.56
C ASN A 37 -9.06 -1.17 8.93
N TYR A 38 -7.91 -1.13 9.61
CA TYR A 38 -7.27 -2.33 10.12
C TYR A 38 -8.17 -3.12 11.10
N ARG A 39 -8.85 -2.42 12.04
CA ARG A 39 -9.81 -3.07 12.94
C ARG A 39 -10.95 -3.73 12.16
N VAL A 40 -11.52 -3.02 11.18
CA VAL A 40 -12.57 -3.55 10.32
C VAL A 40 -12.09 -4.80 9.57
N SER A 41 -10.89 -4.77 9.00
CA SER A 41 -10.26 -5.92 8.36
C SER A 41 -10.21 -7.14 9.29
N ARG A 42 -9.74 -6.96 10.54
CA ARG A 42 -9.66 -8.05 11.52
C ARG A 42 -11.03 -8.60 11.94
N TYR A 43 -12.03 -7.73 12.12
CA TYR A 43 -13.38 -8.19 12.41
C TYR A 43 -14.00 -8.98 11.25
N ILE A 44 -13.84 -8.52 10.01
CA ILE A 44 -14.31 -9.24 8.83
C ILE A 44 -13.66 -10.63 8.76
N MET A 45 -12.34 -10.70 8.98
CA MET A 45 -11.61 -11.97 8.98
C MET A 45 -12.07 -12.90 10.11
N GLY A 46 -12.27 -12.37 11.31
CA GLY A 46 -12.78 -13.14 12.45
C GLY A 46 -14.17 -13.70 12.19
N ILE A 47 -15.11 -12.89 11.68
CA ILE A 47 -16.46 -13.32 11.29
C ILE A 47 -16.38 -14.40 10.22
N ASN A 48 -15.48 -14.25 9.24
CA ASN A 48 -15.29 -15.24 8.19
C ASN A 48 -14.88 -16.62 8.75
N TYR A 49 -13.97 -16.65 9.71
CA TYR A 49 -13.58 -17.90 10.38
C TYR A 49 -14.69 -18.49 11.23
N LEU A 50 -15.50 -17.66 11.90
CA LEU A 50 -16.69 -18.15 12.61
C LEU A 50 -17.74 -18.75 11.67
N LEU A 51 -17.94 -18.18 10.49
CA LEU A 51 -18.80 -18.78 9.45
C LEU A 51 -18.25 -20.13 8.99
N MET A 52 -16.91 -20.26 8.87
CA MET A 52 -16.27 -21.54 8.56
C MET A 52 -16.51 -22.59 9.65
N THR A 53 -16.47 -22.17 10.93
CA THR A 53 -16.85 -23.02 12.08
C THR A 53 -18.28 -23.54 11.94
N VAL A 54 -19.23 -22.65 11.66
CA VAL A 54 -20.64 -23.02 11.46
C VAL A 54 -20.80 -23.99 10.30
N TYR A 55 -20.11 -23.73 9.18
CA TYR A 55 -20.12 -24.65 8.01
C TYR A 55 -19.63 -26.05 8.36
N CYS A 56 -18.52 -26.17 9.09
CA CYS A 56 -18.01 -27.47 9.52
C CYS A 56 -19.02 -28.21 10.41
N ILE A 57 -19.66 -27.49 11.35
CA ILE A 57 -20.69 -28.08 12.23
C ILE A 57 -21.90 -28.55 11.42
N VAL A 58 -22.45 -27.71 10.53
CA VAL A 58 -23.57 -28.06 9.67
C VAL A 58 -23.26 -29.28 8.83
N ARG A 59 -22.08 -29.35 8.26
CA ARG A 59 -21.61 -30.49 7.44
C ARG A 59 -21.58 -31.80 8.24
N MET A 60 -21.28 -31.76 9.55
CA MET A 60 -21.32 -32.97 10.40
C MET A 60 -22.73 -33.59 10.50
N PHE A 61 -23.75 -32.74 10.50
CA PHE A 61 -25.14 -33.21 10.68
C PHE A 61 -25.83 -33.64 9.37
N PHE A 62 -25.47 -33.04 8.24
CA PHE A 62 -26.16 -33.17 6.97
C PHE A 62 -25.39 -33.94 5.88
N HIS A 63 -24.26 -34.52 6.21
CA HIS A 63 -23.38 -35.18 5.24
C HIS A 63 -24.05 -36.29 4.40
N GLU A 64 -24.92 -37.11 5.04
CA GLU A 64 -25.53 -38.27 4.38
C GLU A 64 -26.79 -37.95 3.59
N THR A 65 -27.37 -36.79 3.82
CA THR A 65 -28.68 -36.39 3.24
C THR A 65 -28.53 -35.54 1.99
N VAL A 66 -27.30 -35.08 1.68
CA VAL A 66 -27.04 -34.10 0.61
C VAL A 66 -26.65 -34.81 -0.68
N THR A 67 -27.40 -34.57 -1.74
CA THR A 67 -27.05 -35.04 -3.09
C THR A 67 -25.79 -34.34 -3.63
N VAL A 68 -25.17 -34.90 -4.67
CA VAL A 68 -23.96 -34.28 -5.31
C VAL A 68 -24.25 -32.87 -5.81
N TYR A 69 -25.42 -32.62 -6.36
CA TYR A 69 -25.83 -31.28 -6.82
C TYR A 69 -25.96 -30.30 -5.66
N GLU A 70 -26.68 -30.67 -4.60
CA GLU A 70 -26.88 -29.84 -3.42
C GLU A 70 -25.55 -29.52 -2.73
N GLY A 71 -24.67 -30.52 -2.63
CA GLY A 71 -23.33 -30.35 -2.12
C GLY A 71 -22.50 -29.35 -2.93
N LEU A 72 -22.54 -29.43 -4.27
CA LEU A 72 -21.87 -28.48 -5.16
C LEU A 72 -22.45 -27.06 -4.99
N TRP A 73 -23.77 -26.92 -4.92
CA TRP A 73 -24.42 -25.64 -4.71
C TRP A 73 -24.00 -25.01 -3.37
N ILE A 74 -24.13 -25.76 -2.28
CA ILE A 74 -23.77 -25.28 -0.93
C ILE A 74 -22.31 -24.86 -0.89
N ILE A 75 -21.37 -25.66 -1.42
CA ILE A 75 -19.94 -25.35 -1.38
C ILE A 75 -19.59 -24.14 -2.24
N THR A 76 -20.20 -24.00 -3.43
CA THR A 76 -19.91 -22.85 -4.30
C THR A 76 -20.40 -21.53 -3.70
N VAL A 77 -21.60 -21.50 -3.12
CA VAL A 77 -22.14 -20.34 -2.39
C VAL A 77 -21.27 -20.00 -1.18
N PHE A 78 -20.88 -21.03 -0.42
CA PHE A 78 -20.04 -20.86 0.75
C PHE A 78 -18.64 -20.34 0.39
N CYS A 79 -17.96 -20.95 -0.60
CA CYS A 79 -16.67 -20.50 -1.07
C CYS A 79 -16.71 -19.09 -1.64
N MET A 80 -17.84 -18.70 -2.25
CA MET A 80 -18.04 -17.33 -2.74
C MET A 80 -18.09 -16.33 -1.58
N ALA A 81 -18.88 -16.60 -0.54
CA ALA A 81 -18.97 -15.77 0.64
C ALA A 81 -17.61 -15.66 1.35
N PHE A 82 -16.94 -16.79 1.51
CA PHE A 82 -15.64 -16.90 2.15
C PHE A 82 -14.56 -16.11 1.39
N SER A 83 -14.47 -16.26 0.08
CA SER A 83 -13.52 -15.53 -0.76
C SER A 83 -13.79 -14.02 -0.73
N TRP A 84 -15.05 -13.61 -0.86
CA TRP A 84 -15.43 -12.20 -0.78
C TRP A 84 -15.00 -11.56 0.53
N MET A 85 -15.23 -12.21 1.66
CA MET A 85 -14.84 -11.68 2.97
C MET A 85 -13.32 -11.60 3.12
N ASN A 86 -12.56 -12.58 2.62
CA ASN A 86 -11.09 -12.54 2.63
C ASN A 86 -10.54 -11.38 1.79
N TYR A 87 -11.04 -11.19 0.55
CA TYR A 87 -10.63 -10.08 -0.31
C TYR A 87 -11.02 -8.72 0.29
N THR A 88 -12.21 -8.61 0.89
CA THR A 88 -12.65 -7.39 1.57
C THR A 88 -11.76 -7.08 2.78
N SER A 89 -11.44 -8.08 3.60
CA SER A 89 -10.49 -7.94 4.71
C SER A 89 -9.12 -7.46 4.20
N PHE A 90 -8.63 -8.05 3.12
CA PHE A 90 -7.37 -7.63 2.48
C PHE A 90 -7.41 -6.17 2.03
N LEU A 91 -8.46 -5.73 1.35
CA LEU A 91 -8.63 -4.35 0.90
C LEU A 91 -8.58 -3.36 2.07
N PHE A 92 -9.24 -3.67 3.18
CA PHE A 92 -9.18 -2.83 4.38
C PHE A 92 -7.83 -2.86 5.09
N ALA A 93 -7.10 -3.97 5.03
CA ALA A 93 -5.77 -4.05 5.62
C ALA A 93 -4.74 -3.21 4.83
N VAL A 94 -4.87 -3.16 3.50
CA VAL A 94 -3.97 -2.40 2.60
C VAL A 94 -4.31 -0.92 2.61
N SER A 95 -5.59 -0.56 2.50
CA SER A 95 -6.03 0.83 2.33
C SER A 95 -6.24 1.55 3.66
N SER A 96 -5.51 2.63 3.90
CA SER A 96 -5.70 3.49 5.08
C SER A 96 -6.93 4.39 4.98
N SER A 97 -7.37 4.77 3.77
CA SER A 97 -8.37 5.80 3.52
C SER A 97 -9.75 5.28 3.07
N LYS A 98 -9.85 4.03 2.62
CA LYS A 98 -11.13 3.50 2.13
C LYS A 98 -12.18 3.36 3.22
N LYS A 99 -13.37 3.87 2.93
CA LYS A 99 -14.58 3.64 3.73
C LYS A 99 -15.34 2.46 3.16
N ILE A 100 -16.01 1.69 4.04
CA ILE A 100 -17.00 0.70 3.60
C ILE A 100 -18.11 1.45 2.88
N THR A 101 -18.25 1.22 1.58
CA THR A 101 -19.31 1.79 0.76
C THR A 101 -20.43 0.78 0.57
N LYS A 102 -21.65 1.27 0.34
CA LYS A 102 -22.79 0.42 -0.03
C LYS A 102 -22.47 -0.43 -1.27
N SER A 103 -21.68 0.11 -2.20
CA SER A 103 -21.21 -0.59 -3.39
C SER A 103 -20.38 -1.83 -3.05
N MET A 104 -19.42 -1.74 -2.10
CA MET A 104 -18.59 -2.89 -1.71
C MET A 104 -19.41 -4.01 -1.07
N VAL A 105 -20.45 -3.67 -0.31
CA VAL A 105 -21.39 -4.65 0.27
C VAL A 105 -22.23 -5.27 -0.85
N ALA A 106 -22.78 -4.46 -1.75
CA ALA A 106 -23.58 -4.93 -2.87
C ALA A 106 -22.77 -5.82 -3.82
N ASP A 107 -21.49 -5.50 -4.07
CA ASP A 107 -20.56 -6.31 -4.88
C ASP A 107 -20.40 -7.76 -4.40
N GLY A 108 -20.57 -8.02 -3.12
CA GLY A 108 -20.56 -9.37 -2.56
C GLY A 108 -21.96 -9.97 -2.41
N ALA A 109 -22.91 -9.18 -1.88
CA ALA A 109 -24.25 -9.66 -1.57
C ALA A 109 -25.06 -10.02 -2.84
N PHE A 110 -24.93 -9.24 -3.92
CA PHE A 110 -25.69 -9.47 -5.15
C PHE A 110 -25.32 -10.79 -5.85
N PRO A 111 -24.06 -11.13 -6.12
CA PRO A 111 -23.69 -12.43 -6.68
C PRO A 111 -24.09 -13.61 -5.78
N LEU A 112 -23.97 -13.46 -4.45
CA LEU A 112 -24.40 -14.49 -3.51
C LEU A 112 -25.91 -14.74 -3.61
N ALA A 113 -26.73 -13.70 -3.66
CA ALA A 113 -28.16 -13.82 -3.84
C ALA A 113 -28.52 -14.52 -5.15
N ILE A 114 -27.85 -14.16 -6.26
CA ILE A 114 -28.02 -14.84 -7.56
C ILE A 114 -27.68 -16.33 -7.44
N MET A 115 -26.56 -16.68 -6.82
CA MET A 115 -26.13 -18.08 -6.68
C MET A 115 -27.11 -18.89 -5.81
N ILE A 116 -27.64 -18.30 -4.75
CA ILE A 116 -28.67 -18.94 -3.90
C ILE A 116 -29.95 -19.20 -4.72
N CYS A 117 -30.43 -18.19 -5.46
CA CYS A 117 -31.63 -18.32 -6.28
C CYS A 117 -31.45 -19.35 -7.43
N LEU A 118 -30.32 -19.29 -8.14
CA LEU A 118 -30.02 -20.24 -9.22
C LEU A 118 -29.94 -21.68 -8.69
N GLY A 119 -29.24 -21.89 -7.56
CA GLY A 119 -29.15 -23.20 -6.96
C GLY A 119 -30.51 -23.75 -6.54
N TYR A 120 -31.40 -22.91 -6.00
CA TYR A 120 -32.76 -23.30 -5.66
C TYR A 120 -33.59 -23.66 -6.91
N ILE A 121 -33.46 -22.89 -8.00
CA ILE A 121 -34.10 -23.20 -9.28
C ILE A 121 -33.64 -24.58 -9.80
N GLY A 122 -32.30 -24.84 -9.78
CA GLY A 122 -31.78 -26.14 -10.19
C GLY A 122 -32.15 -27.29 -9.26
N TYR A 123 -32.45 -27.03 -7.96
CA TYR A 123 -33.00 -28.00 -7.04
C TYR A 123 -34.42 -28.41 -7.44
N LEU A 124 -35.24 -27.44 -7.89
CA LEU A 124 -36.62 -27.68 -8.31
C LEU A 124 -36.71 -28.29 -9.73
N ALA A 125 -35.79 -27.97 -10.61
CA ALA A 125 -35.79 -28.38 -12.02
C ALA A 125 -34.70 -29.43 -12.29
N GLU A 126 -35.02 -30.70 -12.06
CA GLU A 126 -34.05 -31.81 -12.15
C GLU A 126 -33.32 -31.93 -13.51
N GLU A 127 -34.02 -31.65 -14.58
CA GLU A 127 -33.48 -31.73 -15.95
C GLU A 127 -32.36 -30.72 -16.22
N ASN A 128 -32.33 -29.60 -15.49
CA ASN A 128 -31.41 -28.48 -15.72
C ASN A 128 -30.23 -28.40 -14.73
N LYS A 129 -30.08 -29.37 -13.83
CA LYS A 129 -29.05 -29.39 -12.78
C LYS A 129 -27.63 -29.17 -13.32
N GLY A 130 -27.29 -29.78 -14.47
CA GLY A 130 -25.98 -29.64 -15.09
C GLY A 130 -25.69 -28.21 -15.59
N ILE A 131 -26.66 -27.56 -16.21
CA ILE A 131 -26.53 -26.18 -16.71
C ILE A 131 -26.38 -25.23 -15.52
N VAL A 132 -27.22 -25.40 -14.49
CA VAL A 132 -27.16 -24.55 -13.29
C VAL A 132 -25.84 -24.73 -12.56
N ALA A 133 -25.35 -25.96 -12.40
CA ALA A 133 -24.04 -26.23 -11.81
C ALA A 133 -22.91 -25.50 -12.57
N PHE A 134 -22.93 -25.57 -13.89
CA PHE A 134 -21.97 -24.83 -14.73
C PHE A 134 -22.05 -23.32 -14.51
N LEU A 135 -23.24 -22.75 -14.48
CA LEU A 135 -23.45 -21.31 -14.23
C LEU A 135 -22.97 -20.88 -12.84
N LEU A 136 -23.20 -21.70 -11.81
CA LEU A 136 -22.72 -21.43 -10.45
C LEU A 136 -21.19 -21.36 -10.41
N ILE A 137 -20.51 -22.33 -11.05
CA ILE A 137 -19.05 -22.34 -11.13
C ILE A 137 -18.54 -21.14 -11.93
N LEU A 138 -19.18 -20.81 -13.05
CA LEU A 138 -18.78 -19.66 -13.89
C LEU A 138 -18.90 -18.34 -13.13
N ILE A 139 -20.00 -18.09 -12.44
CA ILE A 139 -20.21 -16.88 -11.62
C ILE A 139 -19.14 -16.81 -10.53
N TYR A 140 -18.86 -17.93 -9.86
CA TYR A 140 -17.82 -18.00 -8.84
C TYR A 140 -16.44 -17.63 -9.40
N LEU A 141 -16.02 -18.22 -10.51
CA LEU A 141 -14.71 -17.98 -11.13
C LEU A 141 -14.56 -16.54 -11.59
N VAL A 142 -15.54 -16.01 -12.32
CA VAL A 142 -15.53 -14.62 -12.81
C VAL A 142 -15.40 -13.64 -11.66
N LYS A 143 -16.17 -13.87 -10.57
CA LYS A 143 -16.14 -12.97 -9.41
C LYS A 143 -14.81 -13.06 -8.65
N ASN A 144 -14.22 -14.24 -8.51
CA ASN A 144 -12.90 -14.37 -7.87
C ASN A 144 -11.81 -13.65 -8.66
N VAL A 145 -11.79 -13.79 -10.00
CA VAL A 145 -10.84 -13.07 -10.86
C VAL A 145 -11.03 -11.55 -10.73
N TRP A 146 -12.29 -11.09 -10.75
CA TRP A 146 -12.61 -9.67 -10.57
C TRP A 146 -12.09 -9.11 -9.24
N MET A 147 -12.38 -9.77 -8.13
CA MET A 147 -11.94 -9.37 -6.79
C MET A 147 -10.42 -9.40 -6.66
N PHE A 148 -9.76 -10.41 -7.24
CA PHE A 148 -8.31 -10.49 -7.27
C PHE A 148 -7.67 -9.31 -8.01
N ILE A 149 -8.21 -8.92 -9.18
CA ILE A 149 -7.74 -7.75 -9.95
C ILE A 149 -7.92 -6.46 -9.14
N LEU A 150 -9.06 -6.29 -8.47
CA LEU A 150 -9.31 -5.12 -7.61
C LEU A 150 -8.28 -5.05 -6.48
N CYS A 151 -8.02 -6.16 -5.79
CA CYS A 151 -7.03 -6.22 -4.72
C CYS A 151 -5.61 -5.93 -5.21
N LEU A 152 -5.23 -6.42 -6.40
CA LEU A 152 -3.93 -6.11 -7.02
C LEU A 152 -3.80 -4.61 -7.34
N ARG A 153 -4.85 -3.98 -7.88
CA ARG A 153 -4.85 -2.54 -8.17
C ARG A 153 -4.62 -1.73 -6.88
N GLU A 154 -5.36 -2.03 -5.83
CA GLU A 154 -5.22 -1.36 -4.53
C GLU A 154 -3.84 -1.57 -3.92
N TRP A 155 -3.32 -2.80 -3.98
CA TRP A 155 -1.98 -3.09 -3.50
C TRP A 155 -0.92 -2.29 -4.28
N ASN A 156 -1.03 -2.22 -5.62
CA ASN A 156 -0.12 -1.45 -6.46
C ASN A 156 -0.17 0.05 -6.14
N GLN A 157 -1.36 0.60 -5.90
CA GLN A 157 -1.51 1.99 -5.51
C GLN A 157 -0.87 2.26 -4.15
N CYS A 158 -1.17 1.44 -3.14
CA CYS A 158 -0.59 1.56 -1.80
C CYS A 158 0.95 1.39 -1.84
N ASN A 159 1.46 0.46 -2.65
CA ASN A 159 2.90 0.23 -2.79
C ASN A 159 3.62 1.42 -3.44
N LYS A 160 2.98 2.19 -4.31
CA LYS A 160 3.52 3.44 -4.85
C LYS A 160 3.59 4.53 -3.77
N GLU A 161 2.54 4.66 -2.95
CA GLU A 161 2.49 5.62 -1.84
C GLU A 161 3.53 5.30 -0.75
N VAL A 162 3.80 4.02 -0.48
CA VAL A 162 4.78 3.56 0.51
C VAL A 162 6.22 3.73 0.03
N ASN A 163 6.49 3.65 -1.28
CA ASN A 163 7.82 3.85 -1.85
C ASN A 163 8.21 5.33 -2.03
N ASP A 164 7.41 6.27 -1.55
CA ASP A 164 7.78 7.67 -1.47
C ASP A 164 8.90 7.82 -0.42
N PRO A 165 10.08 8.39 -0.78
CA PRO A 165 11.23 8.52 0.12
C PRO A 165 10.97 9.30 1.41
N HIS A 166 9.83 9.97 1.52
CA HIS A 166 9.41 10.72 2.72
C HIS A 166 8.53 9.90 3.69
N THR A 167 8.17 8.66 3.34
CA THR A 167 7.35 7.79 4.19
C THR A 167 8.20 6.68 4.81
N THR A 168 7.99 6.40 6.10
CA THR A 168 8.59 5.24 6.77
C THR A 168 8.07 3.95 6.14
N VAL A 169 8.99 3.16 5.60
CA VAL A 169 8.67 1.99 4.77
C VAL A 169 8.16 0.83 5.64
N VAL A 170 6.85 0.65 5.72
CA VAL A 170 6.29 -0.62 6.18
C VAL A 170 6.31 -1.61 5.01
N ASP A 171 7.06 -2.71 5.16
CA ASP A 171 7.12 -3.73 4.10
C ASP A 171 5.75 -4.40 3.91
N ILE A 172 5.10 -4.10 2.79
CA ILE A 172 3.81 -4.68 2.39
C ILE A 172 3.95 -5.74 1.28
N ARG A 173 5.17 -6.10 0.87
CA ARG A 173 5.41 -7.08 -0.22
C ARG A 173 4.86 -8.47 0.10
N TRP A 174 4.85 -8.85 1.38
CA TRP A 174 4.26 -10.11 1.82
C TRP A 174 2.75 -10.19 1.53
N MET A 175 2.02 -9.07 1.51
CA MET A 175 0.58 -9.02 1.20
C MET A 175 0.28 -9.50 -0.23
N ARG A 176 1.15 -9.18 -1.20
CA ARG A 176 0.99 -9.67 -2.58
C ARG A 176 1.11 -11.19 -2.66
N LYS A 177 2.04 -11.79 -1.90
CA LYS A 177 2.19 -13.25 -1.85
C LYS A 177 0.95 -13.93 -1.28
N ILE A 178 0.39 -13.36 -0.22
CA ILE A 178 -0.86 -13.85 0.38
C ILE A 178 -2.03 -13.73 -0.59
N LEU A 179 -2.15 -12.61 -1.31
CA LEU A 179 -3.20 -12.40 -2.29
C LEU A 179 -3.18 -13.50 -3.39
N TRP A 180 -1.99 -13.84 -3.90
CA TRP A 180 -1.83 -14.97 -4.80
C TRP A 180 -2.22 -16.32 -4.16
N GLY A 181 -1.82 -16.54 -2.91
CA GLY A 181 -2.22 -17.73 -2.15
C GLY A 181 -3.73 -17.88 -2.00
N LEU A 182 -4.43 -16.80 -1.63
CA LEU A 182 -5.89 -16.75 -1.52
C LEU A 182 -6.57 -17.03 -2.88
N PHE A 183 -6.03 -16.47 -3.96
CA PHE A 183 -6.54 -16.70 -5.32
C PHE A 183 -6.41 -18.16 -5.73
N ILE A 184 -5.24 -18.76 -5.55
CA ILE A 184 -4.99 -20.17 -5.87
C ILE A 184 -5.91 -21.08 -5.04
N ILE A 185 -6.03 -20.83 -3.73
CA ILE A 185 -6.91 -21.62 -2.86
C ILE A 185 -8.36 -21.51 -3.33
N SER A 186 -8.83 -20.32 -3.68
CA SER A 186 -10.21 -20.16 -4.13
C SER A 186 -10.51 -20.93 -5.42
N ILE A 187 -9.58 -21.01 -6.34
CA ILE A 187 -9.72 -21.81 -7.57
C ILE A 187 -9.70 -23.31 -7.25
N LEU A 188 -8.73 -23.75 -6.42
CA LEU A 188 -8.58 -25.16 -6.06
C LEU A 188 -9.77 -25.69 -5.27
N SER A 189 -10.50 -24.85 -4.54
CA SER A 189 -11.65 -25.28 -3.72
C SER A 189 -12.73 -26.03 -4.50
N ILE A 190 -12.97 -25.66 -5.76
CA ILE A 190 -13.93 -26.37 -6.64
C ILE A 190 -13.36 -27.70 -7.10
N ILE A 191 -12.08 -27.74 -7.50
CA ILE A 191 -11.42 -28.96 -7.97
C ILE A 191 -11.38 -29.99 -6.86
N CYS A 192 -11.07 -29.55 -5.63
CA CYS A 192 -11.01 -30.42 -4.46
C CYS A 192 -12.35 -31.03 -4.07
N TYR A 193 -13.47 -30.38 -4.44
CA TYR A 193 -14.79 -30.96 -4.22
C TYR A 193 -15.02 -32.26 -4.99
N TYR A 194 -14.48 -32.36 -6.22
CA TYR A 194 -14.63 -33.53 -7.08
C TYR A 194 -13.57 -34.62 -6.87
N MET A 195 -12.42 -34.25 -6.29
CA MET A 195 -11.26 -35.13 -6.18
C MET A 195 -10.83 -35.35 -4.73
N GLU A 196 -11.31 -36.36 -4.08
CA GLU A 196 -11.05 -36.67 -2.65
C GLU A 196 -9.57 -36.76 -2.32
N ILE A 197 -8.76 -37.35 -3.22
CA ILE A 197 -7.30 -37.50 -3.05
C ILE A 197 -6.60 -36.14 -2.92
N ILE A 198 -7.07 -35.12 -3.64
CA ILE A 198 -6.48 -33.78 -3.60
C ILE A 198 -6.76 -33.12 -2.25
N ASN A 199 -7.84 -33.50 -1.56
CA ASN A 199 -8.15 -32.97 -0.24
C ASN A 199 -7.06 -33.27 0.80
N LEU A 200 -6.32 -34.36 0.65
CA LEU A 200 -5.21 -34.73 1.55
C LEU A 200 -4.10 -33.65 1.56
N ILE A 201 -3.85 -32.99 0.44
CA ILE A 201 -2.84 -31.92 0.31
C ILE A 201 -3.48 -30.54 0.50
N TYR A 202 -4.68 -30.37 -0.05
CA TYR A 202 -5.38 -29.07 -0.05
C TYR A 202 -5.71 -28.59 1.37
N ILE A 203 -6.23 -29.45 2.22
CA ILE A 203 -6.65 -29.07 3.58
C ILE A 203 -5.47 -28.61 4.44
N PRO A 204 -4.34 -29.34 4.55
CA PRO A 204 -3.17 -28.86 5.27
C PRO A 204 -2.61 -27.53 4.71
N LEU A 205 -2.60 -27.38 3.38
CA LEU A 205 -2.18 -26.13 2.74
C LEU A 205 -3.07 -24.95 3.13
N LEU A 206 -4.39 -25.16 3.12
CA LEU A 206 -5.39 -24.18 3.53
C LEU A 206 -5.19 -23.76 4.99
N LEU A 207 -5.04 -24.73 5.91
CA LEU A 207 -4.79 -24.45 7.32
C LEU A 207 -3.50 -23.64 7.52
N PHE A 208 -2.43 -24.05 6.83
CA PHE A 208 -1.14 -23.33 6.90
C PHE A 208 -1.28 -21.88 6.43
N ILE A 209 -1.92 -21.64 5.27
CA ILE A 209 -2.09 -20.29 4.71
C ILE A 209 -2.95 -19.41 5.63
N PHE A 210 -4.04 -19.89 6.20
CA PHE A 210 -4.88 -19.11 7.11
C PHE A 210 -4.20 -18.84 8.45
N THR A 211 -3.45 -19.79 9.00
CA THR A 211 -2.62 -19.54 10.18
C THR A 211 -1.59 -18.46 9.90
N TYR A 212 -0.86 -18.59 8.77
CA TYR A 212 0.15 -17.62 8.37
C TYR A 212 -0.44 -16.22 8.15
N LEU A 213 -1.58 -16.13 7.46
CA LEU A 213 -2.29 -14.88 7.23
C LEU A 213 -2.71 -14.20 8.54
N THR A 214 -3.32 -14.97 9.45
CA THR A 214 -3.75 -14.45 10.75
C THR A 214 -2.56 -13.94 11.57
N PHE A 215 -1.49 -14.73 11.65
CA PHE A 215 -0.27 -14.36 12.34
C PHE A 215 0.38 -13.10 11.75
N LYS A 216 0.49 -13.02 10.43
CA LYS A 216 1.05 -11.84 9.74
C LYS A 216 0.20 -10.61 9.93
N LEU A 217 -1.12 -10.73 9.86
CA LEU A 217 -2.02 -9.61 10.07
C LEU A 217 -1.94 -9.08 11.51
N ILE A 218 -1.90 -9.97 12.49
CA ILE A 218 -1.76 -9.59 13.90
C ILE A 218 -0.42 -8.87 14.14
N ASN A 219 0.68 -9.41 13.63
CA ASN A 219 2.02 -8.85 13.80
C ASN A 219 2.27 -7.59 12.93
N PHE A 220 1.39 -7.28 11.99
CA PHE A 220 1.48 -6.05 11.21
C PHE A 220 1.09 -4.81 12.04
N MET A 221 0.26 -4.98 13.06
CA MET A 221 -0.24 -3.88 13.89
C MET A 221 0.85 -3.10 14.63
N PRO A 222 1.83 -3.72 15.30
CA PRO A 222 2.87 -2.97 16.02
C PRO A 222 3.65 -2.01 15.10
N LYS A 223 3.97 -2.46 13.89
CA LYS A 223 4.67 -1.64 12.89
C LYS A 223 3.82 -0.45 12.44
N ARG A 224 2.52 -0.64 12.26
CA ARG A 224 1.59 0.45 11.92
C ARG A 224 1.43 1.46 13.05
N ILE A 225 1.44 1.03 14.30
CA ILE A 225 1.40 1.93 15.47
C ILE A 225 2.68 2.78 15.53
N GLU A 226 3.84 2.17 15.30
CA GLU A 226 5.10 2.88 15.27
C GLU A 226 5.16 3.92 14.17
N GLU A 227 4.68 3.59 12.97
CA GLU A 227 4.54 4.54 11.84
C GLU A 227 3.62 5.72 12.21
N ILE A 228 2.45 5.45 12.79
CA ILE A 228 1.50 6.49 13.21
C ILE A 228 2.14 7.40 14.25
N ARG A 229 2.79 6.83 15.26
CA ARG A 229 3.49 7.60 16.31
C ARG A 229 4.59 8.48 15.73
N ASN A 230 5.33 7.97 14.76
CA ASN A 230 6.40 8.75 14.12
C ASN A 230 5.84 9.91 13.28
N ARG A 231 4.71 9.69 12.59
CA ARG A 231 4.00 10.76 11.85
C ARG A 231 3.45 11.83 12.81
N GLU A 232 2.80 11.42 13.89
CA GLU A 232 2.27 12.36 14.91
C GLU A 232 3.39 13.19 15.53
N LYS A 233 4.52 12.59 15.87
CA LYS A 233 5.69 13.33 16.35
C LYS A 233 6.24 14.31 15.33
N ALA A 234 6.33 13.90 14.05
CA ALA A 234 6.78 14.78 12.98
C ALA A 234 5.80 15.95 12.72
N GLU A 235 4.48 15.72 12.86
CA GLU A 235 3.49 16.77 12.79
C GLU A 235 3.55 17.73 13.99
N GLU A 236 3.72 17.19 15.22
CA GLU A 236 3.93 18.01 16.42
C GLU A 236 5.21 18.84 16.35
N GLU A 237 6.29 18.28 15.80
CA GLU A 237 7.53 19.01 15.58
C GLU A 237 7.34 20.13 14.56
N LYS A 238 6.61 19.90 13.47
CA LYS A 238 6.28 20.92 12.47
C LYS A 238 5.44 22.05 13.08
N ILE A 239 4.41 21.72 13.87
CA ILE A 239 3.56 22.73 14.55
C ILE A 239 4.40 23.57 15.51
N LYS A 240 5.28 22.95 16.31
CA LYS A 240 6.21 23.66 17.20
C LYS A 240 7.21 24.54 16.47
N GLU A 241 7.59 24.16 15.25
CA GLU A 241 8.46 24.96 14.39
C GLU A 241 7.70 26.16 13.77
N GLU A 242 6.41 25.99 13.44
CA GLU A 242 5.55 27.07 12.94
C GLU A 242 5.17 28.09 14.03
N GLU A 243 5.12 27.67 15.30
CA GLU A 243 4.81 28.53 16.45
C GLU A 243 6.03 29.30 17.00
N LYS A 244 7.27 29.01 16.54
CA LYS A 244 8.44 29.80 16.97
C LYS A 244 8.53 31.13 16.21
N PRO A 245 8.70 32.25 16.96
CA PRO A 245 8.52 33.58 16.42
C PRO A 245 9.56 34.01 15.39
N SER A 246 9.25 35.13 14.71
CA SER A 246 10.02 35.93 13.75
C SER A 246 11.51 36.14 14.05
N ASP A 247 11.94 36.02 15.29
CA ASP A 247 13.32 36.26 15.73
C ASP A 247 14.36 35.30 15.10
N LEU A 248 13.93 34.10 14.71
CA LEU A 248 14.86 33.16 14.09
C LEU A 248 15.20 33.53 12.63
N ALA A 249 14.29 34.21 11.94
CA ALA A 249 14.54 34.68 10.58
C ALA A 249 15.62 35.80 10.59
N GLU A 250 15.54 36.73 11.53
CA GLU A 250 16.50 37.82 11.70
C GLU A 250 17.91 37.30 12.06
N ILE A 251 18.02 36.19 12.81
CA ILE A 251 19.31 35.56 13.15
C ILE A 251 19.86 34.71 12.02
N LEU A 252 18.99 34.08 11.22
CA LEU A 252 19.38 33.12 10.19
C LEU A 252 19.78 33.82 8.88
N GLU A 253 19.12 34.92 8.53
CA GLU A 253 19.38 35.66 7.29
C GLU A 253 20.81 36.14 7.15
N PRO A 254 21.45 36.79 8.13
CA PRO A 254 22.86 37.19 8.02
C PRO A 254 23.83 36.04 7.86
N LYS A 255 23.53 34.89 8.48
CA LYS A 255 24.34 33.68 8.40
C LYS A 255 24.24 33.04 7.02
N ILE A 256 23.05 33.04 6.42
CA ILE A 256 22.85 32.57 5.04
C ILE A 256 23.57 33.48 4.07
N GLU A 257 23.46 34.81 4.20
CA GLU A 257 24.13 35.80 3.37
C GLU A 257 25.67 35.64 3.44
N PHE A 258 26.21 35.46 4.65
CA PHE A 258 27.63 35.20 4.84
C PHE A 258 28.08 33.90 4.14
N TRP A 259 27.30 32.82 4.26
CA TRP A 259 27.59 31.54 3.60
C TRP A 259 27.54 31.66 2.08
N ILE A 260 26.61 32.48 1.53
CA ILE A 260 26.53 32.80 0.10
C ILE A 260 27.71 33.66 -0.35
N ALA A 261 28.10 34.69 0.42
CA ALA A 261 29.22 35.54 0.10
C ALA A 261 30.56 34.81 -0.02
N GLU A 262 30.73 33.74 0.80
CA GLU A 262 31.88 32.85 0.72
C GLU A 262 31.84 31.86 -0.47
N LYS A 263 30.80 31.93 -1.33
CA LYS A 263 30.55 31.03 -2.48
C LYS A 263 30.61 29.54 -2.14
N LYS A 264 30.26 29.20 -0.88
CA LYS A 264 30.27 27.80 -0.43
C LYS A 264 29.29 26.91 -1.20
N PHE A 265 28.28 27.51 -1.86
CA PHE A 265 27.32 26.83 -2.72
C PHE A 265 27.94 26.20 -3.98
N CYS A 266 29.16 26.62 -4.39
CA CYS A 266 29.85 26.05 -5.54
C CYS A 266 30.44 24.66 -5.29
N ARG A 267 30.50 24.18 -4.05
CA ARG A 267 30.96 22.83 -3.74
C ARG A 267 29.97 21.77 -4.24
N PRO A 268 30.45 20.66 -4.79
CA PRO A 268 29.58 19.56 -5.22
C PRO A 268 28.89 18.86 -4.01
N GLU A 269 27.86 18.09 -4.26
CA GLU A 269 27.20 17.17 -3.31
C GLU A 269 26.65 17.81 -2.01
N LEU A 270 26.33 19.10 -2.05
CA LEU A 270 25.72 19.77 -0.90
C LEU A 270 24.30 19.26 -0.65
N THR A 271 24.04 18.86 0.60
CA THR A 271 22.72 18.52 1.10
C THR A 271 22.25 19.59 2.09
N ILE A 272 20.93 19.70 2.28
CA ILE A 272 20.36 20.64 3.26
C ILE A 272 20.94 20.43 4.68
N LYS A 273 21.27 19.17 5.04
CA LYS A 273 21.86 18.84 6.34
C LYS A 273 23.28 19.39 6.49
N ILE A 274 24.09 19.31 5.43
CA ILE A 274 25.45 19.84 5.42
C ILE A 274 25.40 21.36 5.53
N VAL A 275 24.59 22.02 4.70
CA VAL A 275 24.47 23.48 4.68
C VAL A 275 23.91 24.00 6.01
N ALA A 276 22.87 23.39 6.55
CA ALA A 276 22.32 23.76 7.85
C ALA A 276 23.36 23.69 8.98
N LYS A 277 24.18 22.64 9.00
CA LYS A 277 25.29 22.50 9.96
C LYS A 277 26.33 23.61 9.82
N GLU A 278 26.68 23.98 8.59
CA GLU A 278 27.66 25.05 8.32
C GLU A 278 27.15 26.44 8.71
N ILE A 279 25.86 26.69 8.54
CA ILE A 279 25.19 27.93 8.93
C ILE A 279 24.95 27.97 10.46
N GLY A 280 25.12 26.83 11.18
CA GLY A 280 24.87 26.72 12.61
C GLY A 280 23.41 26.67 12.97
N THR A 281 22.62 25.94 12.14
CA THR A 281 21.18 25.69 12.34
C THR A 281 20.85 24.23 12.09
N ASN A 282 19.61 23.82 12.30
CA ASN A 282 19.16 22.51 11.87
C ASN A 282 18.51 22.58 10.47
N TYR A 283 18.42 21.42 9.80
CA TYR A 283 17.90 21.34 8.44
C TYR A 283 16.41 21.71 8.33
N ASN A 284 15.61 21.52 9.41
CA ASN A 284 14.19 21.88 9.41
C ASN A 284 14.01 23.39 9.41
N TYR A 285 14.78 24.11 10.23
CA TYR A 285 14.75 25.58 10.25
C TYR A 285 15.20 26.18 8.93
N LEU A 286 16.26 25.65 8.32
CA LEU A 286 16.70 26.12 7.01
C LEU A 286 15.62 25.86 5.94
N SER A 287 15.01 24.65 5.96
CA SER A 287 13.93 24.31 5.04
C SER A 287 12.70 25.19 5.21
N ALA A 288 12.29 25.43 6.46
CA ALA A 288 11.15 26.29 6.78
C ALA A 288 11.40 27.74 6.33
N HIS A 289 12.59 28.27 6.59
CA HIS A 289 12.98 29.61 6.16
C HIS A 289 12.91 29.76 4.64
N LEU A 290 13.53 28.83 3.88
CA LEU A 290 13.51 28.87 2.42
C LEU A 290 12.09 28.78 1.84
N ASN A 291 11.27 27.88 2.37
CA ASN A 291 9.90 27.69 1.90
C ASN A 291 9.00 28.89 2.28
N LYS A 292 9.12 29.44 3.50
CA LYS A 292 8.25 30.49 4.01
C LYS A 292 8.63 31.88 3.45
N ASN A 293 9.94 32.18 3.41
CA ASN A 293 10.41 33.51 3.03
C ASN A 293 10.71 33.63 1.52
N LEU A 294 11.20 32.55 0.87
CA LEU A 294 11.53 32.57 -0.54
C LEU A 294 10.54 31.79 -1.42
N GLY A 295 9.64 31.00 -0.83
CA GLY A 295 8.66 30.20 -1.57
C GLY A 295 9.26 29.05 -2.37
N ILE A 296 10.53 28.67 -2.10
CA ILE A 296 11.27 27.67 -2.88
C ILE A 296 11.89 26.61 -1.97
N ASN A 297 12.04 25.39 -2.49
CA ASN A 297 12.73 24.35 -1.75
C ASN A 297 14.26 24.50 -1.83
N PHE A 298 14.99 23.81 -0.94
CA PHE A 298 16.44 23.87 -0.85
C PHE A 298 17.15 23.59 -2.19
N GLN A 299 16.68 22.63 -2.97
CA GLN A 299 17.33 22.28 -4.24
C GLN A 299 17.17 23.38 -5.29
N ALA A 300 16.00 23.99 -5.37
CA ALA A 300 15.75 25.14 -6.24
C ALA A 300 16.59 26.33 -5.81
N TRP A 301 16.66 26.62 -4.51
CA TRP A 301 17.47 27.69 -3.95
C TRP A 301 18.96 27.53 -4.28
N LEU A 302 19.53 26.35 -3.99
CA LEU A 302 20.95 26.05 -4.26
C LEU A 302 21.28 26.16 -5.75
N ASN A 303 20.42 25.61 -6.61
CA ASN A 303 20.64 25.63 -8.04
C ASN A 303 20.48 27.04 -8.64
N THR A 304 19.59 27.89 -8.08
CA THR A 304 19.49 29.30 -8.49
C THR A 304 20.78 30.06 -8.18
N LEU A 305 21.35 29.89 -6.97
CA LEU A 305 22.64 30.50 -6.63
C LEU A 305 23.76 30.09 -7.58
N ARG A 306 23.86 28.81 -7.88
CA ARG A 306 24.83 28.24 -8.83
C ARG A 306 24.66 28.75 -10.25
N VAL A 307 23.41 28.92 -10.69
CA VAL A 307 23.09 29.46 -12.01
C VAL A 307 23.47 30.92 -12.12
N GLU A 308 23.21 31.74 -11.12
CA GLU A 308 23.60 33.17 -11.14
C GLU A 308 25.10 33.33 -11.13
N GLU A 309 25.86 32.52 -10.38
CA GLU A 309 27.33 32.50 -10.46
C GLU A 309 27.81 32.03 -11.83
N GLY A 310 27.23 30.95 -12.38
CA GLY A 310 27.56 30.47 -13.72
C GLY A 310 27.23 31.49 -14.80
N LYS A 311 26.19 32.28 -14.68
CA LYS A 311 25.85 33.38 -15.57
C LYS A 311 26.93 34.47 -15.56
N ALA A 312 27.50 34.79 -14.40
CA ALA A 312 28.62 35.74 -14.28
C ALA A 312 29.87 35.18 -14.96
N LEU A 313 30.23 33.91 -14.69
CA LEU A 313 31.40 33.24 -15.29
C LEU A 313 31.31 33.09 -16.81
N LEU A 314 30.08 32.89 -17.36
CA LEU A 314 29.89 32.82 -18.82
C LEU A 314 30.36 34.09 -19.57
N LEU A 315 30.33 35.23 -18.89
CA LEU A 315 30.70 36.55 -19.46
C LEU A 315 32.11 36.98 -19.07
N SER A 316 32.57 36.66 -17.85
CA SER A 316 33.89 37.02 -17.37
C SER A 316 34.99 36.09 -17.92
N GLU A 317 34.66 34.83 -18.16
CA GLU A 317 35.60 33.78 -18.57
C GLU A 317 35.17 33.14 -19.91
N PRO A 318 35.24 33.90 -21.04
CA PRO A 318 34.72 33.41 -22.33
C PRO A 318 35.52 32.23 -22.91
N HIS A 319 36.70 31.97 -22.43
CA HIS A 319 37.56 30.86 -22.84
C HIS A 319 37.17 29.53 -22.20
N LEU A 320 36.46 29.54 -21.08
CA LEU A 320 35.98 28.31 -20.42
C LEU A 320 34.83 27.69 -21.17
N SER A 321 34.82 26.37 -21.26
CA SER A 321 33.70 25.61 -21.78
C SER A 321 32.49 25.69 -20.82
N ILE A 322 31.30 25.42 -21.33
CA ILE A 322 30.08 25.37 -20.49
C ILE A 322 30.20 24.26 -19.44
N GLU A 323 30.87 23.19 -19.77
CA GLU A 323 31.08 22.05 -18.87
C GLU A 323 32.04 22.40 -17.71
N GLU A 324 33.12 23.10 -17.99
CA GLU A 324 34.06 23.61 -16.98
C GLU A 324 33.32 24.57 -16.02
N ILE A 325 32.55 25.50 -16.55
CA ILE A 325 31.73 26.42 -15.72
C ILE A 325 30.72 25.65 -14.87
N ALA A 326 30.03 24.66 -15.44
CA ALA A 326 29.09 23.83 -14.69
C ALA A 326 29.75 23.14 -13.49
N THR A 327 30.96 22.61 -13.69
CA THR A 327 31.75 21.97 -12.64
C THR A 327 32.21 22.99 -11.59
N MET A 328 32.69 24.16 -11.99
CA MET A 328 33.11 25.23 -11.09
C MET A 328 32.01 25.73 -10.17
N VAL A 329 30.80 25.80 -10.67
CA VAL A 329 29.61 26.21 -9.83
C VAL A 329 28.95 25.05 -9.07
N GLY A 330 29.56 23.84 -9.12
CA GLY A 330 29.15 22.71 -8.28
C GLY A 330 28.13 21.75 -8.87
N PHE A 331 27.85 21.81 -10.18
CA PHE A 331 27.06 20.79 -10.84
C PHE A 331 27.95 19.59 -11.23
N THR A 332 27.50 18.39 -10.90
CA THR A 332 28.20 17.14 -11.28
C THR A 332 27.97 16.73 -12.74
N GLN A 333 26.94 17.30 -13.39
CA GLN A 333 26.59 17.01 -14.78
C GLN A 333 26.19 18.29 -15.52
N ASN A 334 26.79 18.50 -16.69
CA ASN A 334 26.51 19.65 -17.57
C ASN A 334 25.05 19.76 -17.98
N TYR A 335 24.35 18.61 -18.18
CA TYR A 335 22.92 18.58 -18.49
C TYR A 335 22.08 19.26 -17.40
N ASN A 336 22.38 19.00 -16.13
CA ASN A 336 21.65 19.60 -15.00
C ASN A 336 21.87 21.12 -14.93
N PHE A 337 23.10 21.59 -15.14
CA PHE A 337 23.40 23.02 -15.24
C PHE A 337 22.60 23.67 -16.36
N SER A 338 22.65 23.13 -17.58
CA SER A 338 21.92 23.67 -18.73
C SER A 338 20.43 23.70 -18.55
N LYS A 339 19.86 22.68 -17.91
CA LYS A 339 18.44 22.60 -17.57
C LYS A 339 18.05 23.69 -16.57
N TRP A 340 18.78 23.81 -15.47
CA TRP A 340 18.49 24.82 -14.44
C TRP A 340 18.75 26.23 -14.94
N PHE A 341 19.78 26.43 -15.75
CA PHE A 341 20.05 27.72 -16.37
C PHE A 341 18.88 28.17 -17.25
N LYS A 342 18.32 27.26 -18.05
CA LYS A 342 17.13 27.56 -18.85
C LYS A 342 15.88 27.87 -17.98
N ILE A 343 15.73 27.18 -16.86
CA ILE A 343 14.61 27.43 -15.92
C ILE A 343 14.73 28.82 -15.29
N VAL A 344 15.94 29.20 -14.83
CA VAL A 344 16.15 30.46 -14.07
C VAL A 344 16.30 31.66 -15.01
N ILE A 345 17.00 31.52 -16.12
CA ILE A 345 17.38 32.63 -17.03
C ILE A 345 16.49 32.70 -18.28
N GLY A 346 15.77 31.63 -18.60
CA GLY A 346 14.89 31.55 -19.77
C GLY A 346 15.56 31.10 -21.08
N THR A 347 16.90 31.07 -21.13
CA THR A 347 17.68 30.68 -22.31
C THR A 347 18.75 29.65 -21.95
N THR A 348 19.33 28.98 -22.94
CA THR A 348 20.46 28.06 -22.68
C THR A 348 21.77 28.83 -22.39
N PRO A 349 22.71 28.25 -21.62
CA PRO A 349 24.02 28.88 -21.35
C PRO A 349 24.73 29.30 -22.62
N PHE A 350 24.70 28.47 -23.67
CA PHE A 350 25.30 28.76 -24.96
C PHE A 350 24.66 29.98 -25.65
N GLN A 351 23.32 30.02 -25.71
CA GLN A 351 22.60 31.14 -26.29
C GLN A 351 22.84 32.44 -25.52
N TYR A 352 22.82 32.35 -24.19
CA TYR A 352 23.08 33.49 -23.31
C TYR A 352 24.48 34.07 -23.55
N ARG A 353 25.53 33.24 -23.59
CA ARG A 353 26.89 33.64 -23.91
C ARG A 353 26.97 34.31 -25.27
N LYS A 354 26.43 33.69 -26.33
CA LYS A 354 26.46 34.21 -27.69
C LYS A 354 25.78 35.59 -27.80
N GLN A 355 24.62 35.76 -27.18
CA GLN A 355 23.87 37.02 -27.24
C GLN A 355 24.58 38.18 -26.53
N ASN A 356 25.30 37.91 -25.44
CA ASN A 356 25.91 38.96 -24.61
C ASN A 356 27.37 39.24 -24.92
N LEU A 357 28.11 38.31 -25.59
CA LEU A 357 29.47 38.59 -26.08
C LEU A 357 29.48 39.33 -27.43
N VAL A 358 28.43 39.19 -28.26
CA VAL A 358 28.30 39.93 -29.53
C VAL A 358 27.90 41.41 -29.31
N ARG A 359 27.40 41.74 -28.09
CA ARG A 359 26.99 43.11 -27.71
C ARG A 359 28.09 43.93 -27.03
N ARG A 360 29.28 43.35 -26.77
CA ARG A 360 30.50 44.04 -26.33
C ARG A 360 31.49 44.15 -27.47
#